data_19c7c3eecdea1dd0d359e2247f1e0f31
#
_entry.id   19c7c3eecdea1dd0d359e2247f1e0f31
#
_cell.length_a   1.000
_cell.length_b   1.000
_cell.length_c   1.000
_cell.angle_alpha   90.00
_cell.angle_beta   90.00
_cell.angle_gamma   90.00
#
_symmetry.space_group_name_H-M   'P 1'
#
loop_
_entity.id
_entity.type
_entity.pdbx_description
1 polymer ?
#
loop_
_entity_poly.entity_id
_entity_poly.type
_entity_poly.pdbx_seq_one_letter_code
_entity_poly.pdbx_strand_id
1 'polypeptide(L)'
;KVFMGETIMNQYLRIGVMAIPLAALLFIIHGSRYSGLGTNIISAGFAGQTIYSYDWLLKLLFTIFTLAIGFQGGEVTPLFSIGTSLGVILGGLLGLPPMLCAALGYAAVFGSATNTLIAPIMIGLEVFGGADMVLFVIVCVIAYGVNGNISIYAQEKF
;
A
#
# COMPACT_ATOMS: atom_id res chain seq x y z
N LYS A 1 3.89 9.83 -15.10
CA LYS A 1 4.28 11.27 -15.04
C LYS A 1 4.14 12.00 -16.39
N VAL A 2 4.25 11.31 -17.51
CA VAL A 2 4.33 11.94 -18.84
C VAL A 2 2.95 12.39 -19.38
N PHE A 3 1.87 11.68 -19.10
CA PHE A 3 0.58 11.91 -19.79
C PHE A 3 -0.24 13.12 -19.30
N MET A 4 -0.05 13.58 -18.07
CA MET A 4 -0.79 14.74 -17.50
C MET A 4 0.05 16.01 -17.38
N GLY A 5 1.36 15.93 -17.59
CA GLY A 5 2.29 17.05 -17.39
C GLY A 5 2.25 18.13 -18.48
N GLU A 6 1.87 17.77 -19.69
CA GLU A 6 1.96 18.69 -20.85
C GLU A 6 0.73 19.57 -21.03
N THR A 7 -0.42 19.24 -20.41
CA THR A 7 -1.69 19.94 -20.67
C THR A 7 -1.94 21.12 -19.73
N ILE A 8 -1.34 21.16 -18.54
CA ILE A 8 -1.53 22.26 -17.59
C ILE A 8 -0.16 22.80 -17.17
N MET A 9 0.17 23.98 -17.66
CA MET A 9 1.48 24.63 -17.54
C MET A 9 1.88 25.05 -16.12
N ASN A 10 0.97 25.05 -15.15
CA ASN A 10 1.24 25.39 -13.75
C ASN A 10 0.92 24.23 -12.82
N GLN A 11 1.95 23.70 -12.13
CA GLN A 11 1.82 22.57 -11.20
C GLN A 11 0.79 22.84 -10.08
N TYR A 12 0.74 24.05 -9.56
CA TYR A 12 -0.21 24.44 -8.51
C TYR A 12 -1.64 24.47 -9.01
N LEU A 13 -1.86 24.95 -10.24
CA LEU A 13 -3.19 24.97 -10.84
C LEU A 13 -3.70 23.54 -11.10
N ARG A 14 -2.83 22.66 -11.57
CA ARG A 14 -3.15 21.24 -11.79
C ARG A 14 -3.57 20.56 -10.50
N ILE A 15 -2.78 20.72 -9.43
CA ILE A 15 -3.10 20.16 -8.11
C ILE A 15 -4.43 20.71 -7.61
N GLY A 16 -4.66 22.02 -7.67
CA GLY A 16 -5.89 22.66 -7.21
C GLY A 16 -7.14 22.17 -7.96
N VAL A 17 -7.10 22.11 -9.29
CA VAL A 17 -8.23 21.67 -10.11
C VAL A 17 -8.53 20.18 -9.92
N MET A 18 -7.49 19.35 -9.83
CA MET A 18 -7.68 17.89 -9.70
C MET A 18 -7.95 17.45 -8.25
N ALA A 19 -7.67 18.29 -7.25
CA ALA A 19 -7.99 18.00 -5.86
C ALA A 19 -9.51 17.95 -5.62
N ILE A 20 -10.28 18.80 -6.29
CA ILE A 20 -11.73 18.89 -6.10
C ILE A 20 -12.43 17.58 -6.49
N PRO A 21 -12.29 17.05 -7.73
CA PRO A 21 -12.91 15.79 -8.09
C PRO A 21 -12.37 14.60 -7.28
N LEU A 22 -11.09 14.60 -6.90
CA LEU A 22 -10.54 13.56 -6.03
C LEU A 22 -11.17 13.59 -4.64
N ALA A 23 -11.32 14.76 -4.04
CA ALA A 23 -11.97 14.92 -2.74
C ALA A 23 -13.46 14.53 -2.79
N ALA A 24 -14.18 14.92 -3.85
CA ALA A 24 -15.56 14.53 -4.05
C ALA A 24 -15.70 13.00 -4.18
N LEU A 25 -14.83 12.36 -4.95
CA LEU A 25 -14.82 10.90 -5.12
C LEU A 25 -14.52 10.18 -3.80
N LEU A 26 -13.55 10.65 -3.03
CA LEU A 26 -13.23 10.12 -1.70
C LEU A 26 -14.42 10.26 -0.73
N PHE A 27 -15.13 11.37 -0.79
CA PHE A 27 -16.28 11.60 0.06
C PHE A 27 -17.48 10.68 -0.30
N ILE A 28 -17.72 10.45 -1.59
CA ILE A 28 -18.79 9.57 -2.10
C ILE A 28 -18.47 8.10 -1.77
N ILE A 29 -17.22 7.68 -1.89
CA ILE A 29 -16.79 6.30 -1.66
C ILE A 29 -16.36 6.13 -0.20
N HIS A 30 -17.31 5.86 0.70
CA HIS A 30 -17.06 5.59 2.14
C HIS A 30 -16.37 6.72 2.94
N GLY A 31 -16.59 7.99 2.57
CA GLY A 31 -16.08 9.12 3.33
C GLY A 31 -14.54 9.15 3.39
N SER A 32 -13.98 9.27 4.60
CA SER A 32 -12.54 9.40 4.79
C SER A 32 -11.75 8.08 4.85
N ARG A 33 -12.40 6.91 4.63
CA ARG A 33 -11.76 5.58 4.81
C ARG A 33 -10.47 5.42 3.99
N TYR A 34 -10.45 5.91 2.76
CA TYR A 34 -9.32 5.79 1.84
C TYR A 34 -8.44 7.04 1.77
N SER A 35 -8.81 8.10 2.49
CA SER A 35 -8.03 9.34 2.55
C SER A 35 -6.75 9.17 3.39
N GLY A 36 -5.78 10.05 3.17
CA GLY A 36 -4.54 10.08 3.93
C GLY A 36 -3.69 8.80 3.79
N LEU A 37 -2.95 8.46 4.83
CA LEU A 37 -1.98 7.37 4.82
C LEU A 37 -2.61 5.95 4.87
N GLY A 38 -3.86 5.83 5.29
CA GLY A 38 -4.54 4.53 5.41
C GLY A 38 -4.25 3.79 6.73
N THR A 39 -3.78 4.49 7.75
CA THR A 39 -3.54 3.92 9.09
C THR A 39 -4.81 3.34 9.72
N ASN A 40 -5.97 3.90 9.39
CA ASN A 40 -7.27 3.39 9.79
C ASN A 40 -7.54 1.96 9.25
N ILE A 41 -7.14 1.67 8.00
CA ILE A 41 -7.27 0.33 7.40
C ILE A 41 -6.29 -0.64 8.07
N ILE A 42 -5.05 -0.19 8.35
CA ILE A 42 -4.06 -0.98 9.07
C ILE A 42 -4.60 -1.34 10.46
N SER A 43 -5.06 -0.34 11.21
CA SER A 43 -5.63 -0.55 12.55
C SER A 43 -6.84 -1.47 12.53
N ALA A 44 -7.75 -1.31 11.54
CA ALA A 44 -8.92 -2.17 11.37
C ALA A 44 -8.52 -3.63 11.11
N GLY A 45 -7.51 -3.87 10.26
CA GLY A 45 -7.01 -5.20 9.94
C GLY A 45 -6.46 -5.94 11.17
N PHE A 46 -5.68 -5.25 12.01
CA PHE A 46 -5.12 -5.83 13.23
C PHE A 46 -6.09 -5.87 14.41
N ALA A 47 -7.12 -5.01 14.43
CA ALA A 47 -8.18 -5.06 15.44
C ALA A 47 -9.30 -6.07 15.11
N GLY A 48 -9.19 -6.84 14.02
CA GLY A 48 -10.22 -7.77 13.57
C GLY A 48 -11.53 -7.10 13.14
N GLN A 49 -11.46 -5.81 12.78
CA GLN A 49 -12.61 -5.07 12.28
C GLN A 49 -12.86 -5.39 10.80
N THR A 50 -14.02 -4.98 10.30
CA THR A 50 -14.43 -5.27 8.91
C THR A 50 -13.46 -4.67 7.89
N ILE A 51 -12.82 -5.54 7.11
CA ILE A 51 -12.06 -5.22 5.91
C ILE A 51 -12.90 -5.67 4.71
N TYR A 52 -13.22 -4.74 3.83
CA TYR A 52 -13.95 -5.05 2.60
C TYR A 52 -13.03 -5.65 1.55
N SER A 53 -13.54 -6.56 0.73
CA SER A 53 -12.77 -7.25 -0.31
C SER A 53 -12.13 -6.32 -1.35
N TYR A 54 -12.64 -5.10 -1.47
CA TYR A 54 -12.15 -4.06 -2.38
C TYR A 54 -11.27 -2.99 -1.72
N ASP A 55 -11.04 -3.05 -0.39
CA ASP A 55 -10.27 -2.03 0.34
C ASP A 55 -8.85 -1.84 -0.21
N TRP A 56 -8.15 -2.94 -0.49
CA TRP A 56 -6.80 -2.91 -1.05
C TRP A 56 -6.77 -2.26 -2.44
N LEU A 57 -7.77 -2.56 -3.30
CA LEU A 57 -7.84 -2.04 -4.65
C LEU A 57 -8.17 -0.55 -4.66
N LEU A 58 -9.17 -0.13 -3.88
CA LEU A 58 -9.52 1.29 -3.77
C LEU A 58 -8.36 2.10 -3.18
N LYS A 59 -7.71 1.58 -2.14
CA LYS A 59 -6.54 2.25 -1.57
C LYS A 59 -5.40 2.39 -2.58
N LEU A 60 -5.13 1.34 -3.35
CA LEU A 60 -4.13 1.37 -4.43
C LEU A 60 -4.49 2.44 -5.49
N LEU A 61 -5.73 2.43 -5.99
CA LEU A 61 -6.18 3.38 -7.01
C LEU A 61 -6.08 4.82 -6.51
N PHE A 62 -6.60 5.13 -5.31
CA PHE A 62 -6.51 6.48 -4.75
C PHE A 62 -5.07 6.93 -4.52
N THR A 63 -4.19 6.03 -4.10
CA THR A 63 -2.76 6.34 -3.95
C THR A 63 -2.14 6.68 -5.30
N ILE A 64 -2.39 5.87 -6.34
CA ILE A 64 -1.88 6.12 -7.68
C ILE A 64 -2.41 7.46 -8.24
N PHE A 65 -3.71 7.73 -8.11
CA PHE A 65 -4.30 9.00 -8.57
C PHE A 65 -3.71 10.20 -7.85
N THR A 66 -3.57 10.13 -6.51
CA THR A 66 -3.00 11.21 -5.71
C THR A 66 -1.57 11.54 -6.16
N LEU A 67 -0.74 10.50 -6.33
CA LEU A 67 0.65 10.67 -6.78
C LEU A 67 0.73 11.15 -8.25
N ALA A 68 -0.15 10.66 -9.13
CA ALA A 68 -0.19 11.07 -10.53
C ALA A 68 -0.57 12.56 -10.70
N ILE A 69 -1.45 13.09 -9.85
CA ILE A 69 -1.83 14.51 -9.82
C ILE A 69 -0.63 15.39 -9.40
N GLY A 70 0.31 14.83 -8.61
CA GLY A 70 1.50 15.53 -8.15
C GLY A 70 1.46 15.92 -6.67
N PHE A 71 0.52 15.37 -5.89
CA PHE A 71 0.60 15.51 -4.44
C PHE A 71 1.86 14.81 -3.93
N GLN A 72 2.63 15.53 -3.14
CA GLN A 72 3.77 14.97 -2.43
C GLN A 72 3.28 14.40 -1.09
N GLY A 73 3.48 13.10 -0.89
CA GLY A 73 3.06 12.42 0.34
C GLY A 73 3.89 11.16 0.58
N GLY A 74 3.75 10.58 1.77
CA GLY A 74 4.39 9.32 2.10
C GLY A 74 3.76 8.16 1.31
N GLU A 75 4.55 7.45 0.54
CA GLU A 75 4.11 6.30 -0.26
C GLU A 75 4.14 4.99 0.54
N VAL A 76 4.98 4.93 1.57
CA VAL A 76 5.26 3.71 2.35
C VAL A 76 4.04 3.25 3.15
N THR A 77 3.39 4.15 3.90
CA THR A 77 2.24 3.77 4.73
C THR A 77 1.02 3.31 3.90
N PRO A 78 0.69 3.94 2.76
CA PRO A 78 -0.29 3.37 1.83
C PRO A 78 0.03 1.95 1.36
N LEU A 79 1.30 1.61 1.10
CA LEU A 79 1.70 0.25 0.74
C LEU A 79 1.43 -0.74 1.88
N PHE A 80 1.73 -0.37 3.11
CA PHE A 80 1.39 -1.16 4.29
C PHE A 80 -0.13 -1.37 4.43
N SER A 81 -0.92 -0.33 4.20
CA SER A 81 -2.38 -0.42 4.22
C SER A 81 -2.94 -1.37 3.15
N ILE A 82 -2.41 -1.29 1.93
CA ILE A 82 -2.76 -2.18 0.83
C ILE A 82 -2.39 -3.63 1.18
N GLY A 83 -1.17 -3.83 1.69
CA GLY A 83 -0.67 -5.14 2.10
C GLY A 83 -1.49 -5.77 3.21
N THR A 84 -1.80 -5.00 4.26
CA THR A 84 -2.64 -5.44 5.38
C THR A 84 -4.02 -5.89 4.90
N SER A 85 -4.71 -5.05 4.14
CA SER A 85 -6.07 -5.37 3.67
C SER A 85 -6.09 -6.56 2.73
N LEU A 86 -5.14 -6.66 1.80
CA LEU A 86 -4.98 -7.83 0.92
C LEU A 86 -4.69 -9.10 1.72
N GLY A 87 -3.80 -9.02 2.71
CA GLY A 87 -3.46 -10.13 3.58
C GLY A 87 -4.66 -10.66 4.37
N VAL A 88 -5.48 -9.78 4.96
CA VAL A 88 -6.72 -10.17 5.67
C VAL A 88 -7.66 -10.93 4.74
N ILE A 89 -7.86 -10.43 3.52
CA ILE A 89 -8.78 -11.05 2.53
C ILE A 89 -8.26 -12.42 2.11
N LEU A 90 -6.98 -12.52 1.75
CA LEU A 90 -6.37 -13.80 1.35
C LEU A 90 -6.37 -14.80 2.51
N GLY A 91 -6.07 -14.36 3.73
CA GLY A 91 -6.16 -15.20 4.92
C GLY A 91 -7.55 -15.78 5.13
N GLY A 92 -8.59 -14.95 5.00
CA GLY A 92 -9.98 -15.39 5.08
C GLY A 92 -10.36 -16.40 4.00
N LEU A 93 -9.92 -16.19 2.76
CA LEU A 93 -10.18 -17.11 1.64
C LEU A 93 -9.46 -18.46 1.78
N LEU A 94 -8.26 -18.45 2.34
CA LEU A 94 -7.44 -19.65 2.52
C LEU A 94 -7.68 -20.37 3.86
N GLY A 95 -8.55 -19.82 4.72
CA GLY A 95 -8.80 -20.38 6.06
C GLY A 95 -7.59 -20.24 7.00
N LEU A 96 -6.72 -19.28 6.76
CA LEU A 96 -5.55 -18.96 7.58
C LEU A 96 -5.88 -17.85 8.59
N PRO A 97 -5.10 -17.72 9.70
CA PRO A 97 -5.31 -16.64 10.65
C PRO A 97 -5.21 -15.26 9.98
N PRO A 98 -6.29 -14.47 9.94
CA PRO A 98 -6.30 -13.21 9.16
C PRO A 98 -5.26 -12.20 9.65
N MET A 99 -5.01 -12.16 10.96
CA MET A 99 -4.03 -11.25 11.56
C MET A 99 -2.60 -11.58 11.13
N LEU A 100 -2.24 -12.86 11.08
CA LEU A 100 -0.95 -13.31 10.56
C LEU A 100 -0.80 -12.96 9.08
N CYS A 101 -1.83 -13.25 8.28
CA CYS A 101 -1.82 -12.92 6.85
C CYS A 101 -1.78 -11.41 6.62
N ALA A 102 -2.41 -10.60 7.47
CA ALA A 102 -2.30 -9.14 7.46
C ALA A 102 -0.86 -8.68 7.67
N ALA A 103 -0.15 -9.26 8.65
CA ALA A 103 1.25 -8.94 8.94
C ALA A 103 2.19 -9.35 7.79
N LEU A 104 1.99 -10.53 7.23
CA LEU A 104 2.76 -11.01 6.08
C LEU A 104 2.52 -10.15 4.83
N GLY A 105 1.27 -9.79 4.57
CA GLY A 105 0.89 -8.89 3.47
C GLY A 105 1.47 -7.49 3.64
N TYR A 106 1.45 -6.95 4.87
CA TYR A 106 2.06 -5.68 5.23
C TYR A 106 3.54 -5.61 4.80
N ALA A 107 4.33 -6.61 5.13
CA ALA A 107 5.75 -6.67 4.78
C ALA A 107 5.98 -6.98 3.29
N ALA A 108 5.26 -7.95 2.73
CA ALA A 108 5.45 -8.43 1.37
C ALA A 108 5.14 -7.37 0.31
N VAL A 109 4.03 -6.64 0.44
CA VAL A 109 3.64 -5.59 -0.52
C VAL A 109 4.64 -4.44 -0.49
N PHE A 110 5.11 -4.03 0.70
CA PHE A 110 6.15 -3.03 0.83
C PHE A 110 7.45 -3.50 0.18
N GLY A 111 7.91 -4.71 0.48
CA GLY A 111 9.16 -5.26 -0.08
C GLY A 111 9.12 -5.39 -1.60
N SER A 112 7.99 -5.85 -2.14
CA SER A 112 7.80 -5.93 -3.59
C SER A 112 7.79 -4.55 -4.24
N ALA A 113 7.00 -3.60 -3.73
CA ALA A 113 6.89 -2.27 -4.32
C ALA A 113 8.20 -1.47 -4.29
N THR A 114 9.01 -1.64 -3.25
CA THR A 114 10.31 -0.96 -3.08
C THR A 114 11.49 -1.72 -3.68
N ASN A 115 11.27 -2.96 -4.13
CA ASN A 115 12.31 -3.88 -4.59
C ASN A 115 13.40 -4.10 -3.53
N THR A 116 13.00 -4.31 -2.27
CA THR A 116 13.90 -4.54 -1.14
C THR A 116 13.56 -5.86 -0.46
N LEU A 117 14.57 -6.60 -0.02
CA LEU A 117 14.40 -7.89 0.63
C LEU A 117 14.56 -7.80 2.16
N ILE A 118 15.62 -7.17 2.62
CA ILE A 118 16.00 -7.18 4.05
C ILE A 118 15.08 -6.27 4.85
N ALA A 119 14.81 -5.07 4.33
CA ALA A 119 14.02 -4.07 5.05
C ALA A 119 12.62 -4.57 5.46
N PRO A 120 11.79 -5.18 4.58
CA PRO A 120 10.48 -5.67 4.97
C PRO A 120 10.53 -6.82 5.99
N ILE A 121 11.55 -7.69 5.94
CA ILE A 121 11.77 -8.74 6.92
C ILE A 121 12.05 -8.11 8.30
N MET A 122 12.95 -7.14 8.36
CA MET A 122 13.30 -6.47 9.62
C MET A 122 12.12 -5.68 10.19
N ILE A 123 11.35 -4.99 9.33
CA ILE A 123 10.12 -4.31 9.75
C ILE A 123 9.11 -5.32 10.32
N GLY A 124 8.93 -6.47 9.65
CA GLY A 124 8.07 -7.54 10.14
C GLY A 124 8.46 -8.02 11.53
N LEU A 125 9.76 -8.22 11.76
CA LEU A 125 10.30 -8.65 13.07
C LEU A 125 10.12 -7.59 14.16
N GLU A 126 10.37 -6.32 13.83
CA GLU A 126 10.29 -5.22 14.78
C GLU A 126 8.85 -4.93 15.19
N VAL A 127 7.92 -4.93 14.22
CA VAL A 127 6.51 -4.56 14.45
C VAL A 127 5.69 -5.72 15.02
N PHE A 128 5.93 -6.95 14.58
CA PHE A 128 5.09 -8.12 14.91
C PHE A 128 5.81 -9.15 15.82
N GLY A 129 7.09 -8.95 16.06
CA GLY A 129 7.89 -9.86 16.87
C GLY A 129 8.50 -11.03 16.10
N GLY A 130 9.40 -11.77 16.75
CA GLY A 130 10.21 -12.82 16.11
C GLY A 130 9.56 -14.19 15.97
N ALA A 131 8.35 -14.41 16.52
CA ALA A 131 7.71 -15.74 16.55
C ALA A 131 7.50 -16.31 15.13
N ASP A 132 7.11 -15.46 14.19
CA ASP A 132 6.77 -15.83 12.80
C ASP A 132 7.87 -15.44 11.80
N MET A 133 9.12 -15.23 12.27
CA MET A 133 10.25 -14.78 11.44
C MET A 133 10.40 -15.58 10.15
N VAL A 134 10.31 -16.89 10.23
CA VAL A 134 10.48 -17.79 9.08
C VAL A 134 9.44 -17.49 8.00
N LEU A 135 8.19 -17.19 8.39
CA LEU A 135 7.12 -16.84 7.46
C LEU A 135 7.38 -15.50 6.78
N PHE A 136 7.87 -14.50 7.52
CA PHE A 136 8.27 -13.20 6.93
C PHE A 136 9.38 -13.38 5.89
N VAL A 137 10.40 -14.19 6.21
CA VAL A 137 11.50 -14.48 5.26
C VAL A 137 10.94 -15.14 4.00
N ILE A 138 10.14 -16.19 4.13
CA ILE A 138 9.58 -16.93 2.99
C ILE A 138 8.75 -16.01 2.09
N VAL A 139 7.81 -15.28 2.68
CA VAL A 139 6.89 -14.42 1.92
C VAL A 139 7.62 -13.25 1.25
N CYS A 140 8.56 -12.62 1.96
CA CYS A 140 9.34 -11.52 1.39
C CYS A 140 10.29 -11.99 0.27
N VAL A 141 10.91 -13.18 0.39
CA VAL A 141 11.75 -13.77 -0.67
C VAL A 141 10.91 -14.07 -1.91
N ILE A 142 9.73 -14.66 -1.74
CA ILE A 142 8.83 -14.94 -2.86
C ILE A 142 8.37 -13.62 -3.52
N ALA A 143 7.92 -12.65 -2.73
CA ALA A 143 7.46 -11.34 -3.22
C ALA A 143 8.57 -10.61 -3.99
N TYR A 144 9.81 -10.63 -3.47
CA TYR A 144 10.97 -10.05 -4.12
C TYR A 144 11.32 -10.77 -5.44
N GLY A 145 11.29 -12.12 -5.44
CA GLY A 145 11.59 -12.91 -6.63
C GLY A 145 10.60 -12.74 -7.77
N VAL A 146 9.30 -12.61 -7.44
CA VAL A 146 8.23 -12.41 -8.43
C VAL A 146 8.21 -10.98 -8.98
N ASN A 147 8.73 -10.00 -8.23
CA ASN A 147 8.70 -8.58 -8.60
C ASN A 147 9.50 -8.21 -9.86
N GLY A 148 10.51 -8.99 -10.25
CA GLY A 148 11.25 -8.79 -11.49
C GLY A 148 12.10 -7.52 -11.55
N ASN A 149 12.63 -7.04 -10.43
CA ASN A 149 13.44 -5.82 -10.31
C ASN A 149 12.71 -4.50 -10.65
N ILE A 150 11.40 -4.45 -10.45
CA ILE A 150 10.61 -3.23 -10.61
C ILE A 150 10.53 -2.52 -9.24
N SER A 151 10.78 -1.21 -9.20
CA SER A 151 10.66 -0.41 -7.98
C SER A 151 9.86 0.85 -8.24
N ILE A 152 9.10 1.28 -7.22
CA ILE A 152 8.44 2.61 -7.22
C ILE A 152 9.47 3.75 -7.12
N TYR A 153 10.66 3.47 -6.61
CA TYR A 153 11.78 4.40 -6.56
C TYR A 153 12.68 4.23 -7.78
N ALA A 154 13.23 5.35 -8.27
CA ALA A 154 14.27 5.30 -9.28
C ALA A 154 15.54 4.68 -8.63
N GLN A 155 15.76 3.41 -8.89
CA GLN A 155 16.99 2.72 -8.47
C GLN A 155 17.99 2.82 -9.62
N GLU A 156 19.16 3.40 -9.35
CA GLU A 156 20.30 3.27 -10.25
C GLU A 156 20.75 1.81 -10.22
N LYS A 157 20.84 1.20 -11.41
CA LYS A 157 21.42 -0.14 -11.53
C LYS A 157 22.91 0.00 -11.31
N PHE A 158 23.40 -0.56 -10.19
CA PHE A 158 24.82 -0.81 -10.00
C PHE A 158 25.25 -2.04 -10.78
#